data_54a1cc123670f243c0f9a2f86ca9dd65
#
_entry.id   54a1cc123670f243c0f9a2f86ca9dd65
#
_cell.length_a   1.000
_cell.length_b   1.000
_cell.length_c   1.000
_cell.angle_alpha   90.00
_cell.angle_beta   90.00
_cell.angle_gamma   90.00
#
_symmetry.space_group_name_H-M   'P 1'
#
loop_
_entity.id
_entity.type
_entity.pdbx_description
1 polymer ?
#
loop_
_entity_poly.entity_id
_entity_poly.type
_entity_poly.pdbx_seq_one_letter_code
_entity_poly.pdbx_strand_id
1 'polypeptide(L)'
;MCIRDRNSIGGMLLNIAARSYGDAAVAGMSIVSRIFMFIISVAIGVGQGLQPVAAFNYGARKFRRVRQAAIFTMGAAFCMLVVLVALCWVDSDALIRLFRDDPDVTAVALPAFHYQCLAILLQPVIVVANMTFQSVGKAGRATFLACCRQGVFFIPLILILPRTLGLVGVETCQPIADVFTFIVSLPFLLAFLNQLSRMDDAEKARSAS
;
A
#
# COMPACT_ATOMS: atom_id res chain seq x y z
N MET A 1 -11.04 -11.30 10.74
CA MET A 1 -9.88 -12.08 10.39
C MET A 1 -9.60 -11.74 8.93
N CYS A 2 -8.63 -11.16 8.48
CA CYS A 2 -7.29 -11.27 8.69
C CYS A 2 -6.45 -10.62 7.60
N ILE A 3 -6.58 -9.29 7.47
CA ILE A 3 -5.60 -8.52 6.70
C ILE A 3 -4.21 -8.72 7.33
N ARG A 4 -4.18 -8.86 8.65
CA ARG A 4 -2.95 -9.07 9.44
C ARG A 4 -2.32 -10.45 9.18
N ASP A 5 -3.13 -11.49 9.05
CA ASP A 5 -2.64 -12.86 8.82
C ASP A 5 -2.06 -13.03 7.40
N ARG A 6 -2.64 -12.34 6.42
CA ARG A 6 -2.13 -12.34 5.03
C ARG A 6 -0.80 -11.61 4.89
N ASN A 7 -0.58 -10.54 5.66
CA ASN A 7 0.73 -9.87 5.70
C ASN A 7 1.80 -10.82 6.24
N SER A 8 1.47 -11.65 7.23
CA SER A 8 2.37 -12.65 7.80
C SER A 8 2.73 -13.75 6.79
N ILE A 9 1.73 -14.23 6.02
CA ILE A 9 1.97 -15.23 4.96
C ILE A 9 2.85 -14.65 3.85
N GLY A 10 2.60 -13.42 3.41
CA GLY A 10 3.42 -12.75 2.40
C GLY A 10 4.87 -12.58 2.83
N GLY A 11 5.09 -12.14 4.07
CA GLY A 11 6.43 -12.02 4.66
C GLY A 11 7.14 -13.37 4.81
N MET A 12 6.41 -14.43 5.18
CA MET A 12 6.97 -15.77 5.28
C MET A 12 7.39 -16.32 3.91
N LEU A 13 6.55 -16.16 2.88
CA LEU A 13 6.90 -16.57 1.51
C LEU A 13 8.09 -15.79 0.95
N LEU A 14 8.18 -14.48 1.24
CA LEU A 14 9.32 -13.66 0.85
C LEU A 14 10.62 -14.17 1.49
N ASN A 15 10.58 -14.47 2.79
CA ASN A 15 11.74 -15.01 3.51
C ASN A 15 12.15 -16.41 3.00
N ILE A 16 11.18 -17.27 2.68
CA ILE A 16 11.44 -18.59 2.10
C ILE A 16 12.10 -18.44 0.72
N ALA A 17 11.61 -17.52 -0.13
CA ALA A 17 12.19 -17.27 -1.43
C ALA A 17 13.61 -16.68 -1.33
N ALA A 18 13.83 -15.73 -0.41
CA ALA A 18 15.16 -15.14 -0.17
C ALA A 18 16.17 -16.13 0.40
N ARG A 19 15.73 -17.15 1.15
CA ARG A 19 16.59 -18.17 1.77
C ARG A 19 17.43 -18.96 0.75
N SER A 20 16.93 -19.14 -0.45
CA SER A 20 17.64 -19.81 -1.54
C SER A 20 18.86 -19.02 -2.04
N TYR A 21 18.98 -17.74 -1.68
CA TYR A 21 20.05 -16.81 -2.10
C TYR A 21 21.01 -16.46 -0.94
N GLY A 22 20.90 -17.14 0.20
CA GLY A 22 21.78 -17.00 1.34
C GLY A 22 21.24 -16.10 2.46
N ASP A 23 21.94 -16.12 3.58
CA ASP A 23 21.53 -15.40 4.80
C ASP A 23 21.57 -13.87 4.63
N ALA A 24 22.47 -13.35 3.80
CA ALA A 24 22.56 -11.93 3.48
C ALA A 24 21.29 -11.44 2.75
N ALA A 25 20.75 -12.23 1.83
CA ALA A 25 19.51 -11.91 1.14
C ALA A 25 18.29 -11.89 2.08
N VAL A 26 18.19 -12.86 2.98
CA VAL A 26 17.12 -12.91 3.99
C VAL A 26 17.22 -11.71 4.94
N ALA A 27 18.41 -11.39 5.41
CA ALA A 27 18.64 -10.25 6.29
C ALA A 27 18.30 -8.93 5.59
N GLY A 28 18.79 -8.72 4.36
CA GLY A 28 18.53 -7.52 3.56
C GLY A 28 17.04 -7.31 3.30
N MET A 29 16.32 -8.33 2.81
CA MET A 29 14.88 -8.24 2.58
C MET A 29 14.07 -8.03 3.85
N SER A 30 14.51 -8.57 4.98
CA SER A 30 13.87 -8.35 6.28
C SER A 30 14.04 -6.90 6.75
N ILE A 31 15.22 -6.29 6.56
CA ILE A 31 15.48 -4.89 6.88
C ILE A 31 14.60 -3.98 6.01
N VAL A 32 14.60 -4.19 4.69
CA VAL A 32 13.76 -3.42 3.74
C VAL A 32 12.29 -3.51 4.13
N SER A 33 11.79 -4.70 4.46
CA SER A 33 10.40 -4.89 4.88
C SER A 33 10.05 -4.14 6.17
N ARG A 34 10.97 -4.05 7.13
CA ARG A 34 10.77 -3.29 8.38
C ARG A 34 10.71 -1.79 8.12
N ILE A 35 11.64 -1.26 7.33
CA ILE A 35 11.66 0.16 6.95
C ILE A 35 10.37 0.49 6.18
N PHE A 36 9.98 -0.36 5.23
CA PHE A 36 8.74 -0.21 4.49
C PHE A 36 7.51 -0.19 5.39
N MET A 37 7.41 -1.11 6.36
CA MET A 37 6.32 -1.14 7.33
C MET A 37 6.25 0.14 8.16
N PHE A 38 7.39 0.72 8.52
CA PHE A 38 7.45 2.00 9.23
C PHE A 38 6.89 3.13 8.36
N ILE A 39 7.35 3.26 7.12
CA ILE A 39 6.92 4.32 6.20
C ILE A 39 5.43 4.19 5.89
N ILE A 40 4.93 2.99 5.59
CA ILE A 40 3.51 2.78 5.25
C ILE A 40 2.58 2.97 6.45
N SER A 41 3.07 2.78 7.69
CA SER A 41 2.29 3.03 8.90
C SER A 41 1.78 4.46 8.96
N VAL A 42 2.53 5.43 8.44
CA VAL A 42 2.12 6.83 8.33
C VAL A 42 0.91 6.96 7.40
N ALA A 43 0.96 6.35 6.21
CA ALA A 43 -0.18 6.38 5.28
C ALA A 43 -1.41 5.67 5.86
N ILE A 44 -1.22 4.55 6.58
CA ILE A 44 -2.30 3.83 7.27
C ILE A 44 -2.89 4.71 8.37
N GLY A 45 -2.07 5.42 9.16
CA GLY A 45 -2.53 6.33 10.21
C GLY A 45 -3.42 7.46 9.65
N VAL A 46 -2.98 8.10 8.57
CA VAL A 46 -3.78 9.12 7.86
C VAL A 46 -5.07 8.52 7.30
N GLY A 47 -5.02 7.32 6.72
CA GLY A 47 -6.19 6.60 6.23
C GLY A 47 -7.19 6.20 7.34
N GLN A 48 -6.70 5.83 8.53
CA GLN A 48 -7.56 5.55 9.69
C GLN A 48 -8.30 6.80 10.17
N GLY A 49 -7.67 7.97 10.09
CA GLY A 49 -8.35 9.25 10.37
C GLY A 49 -9.49 9.56 9.41
N LEU A 50 -9.43 9.08 8.16
CA LEU A 50 -10.51 9.20 7.20
C LEU A 50 -11.74 8.37 7.59
N GLN A 51 -11.56 7.19 8.19
CA GLN A 51 -12.65 6.24 8.41
C GLN A 51 -13.85 6.82 9.20
N PRO A 52 -13.68 7.44 10.38
CA PRO A 52 -14.80 8.01 11.12
C PRO A 52 -15.46 9.16 10.37
N VAL A 53 -14.68 10.00 9.69
CA VAL A 53 -15.19 11.12 8.90
C VAL A 53 -16.03 10.62 7.73
N ALA A 54 -15.53 9.63 6.99
CA ALA A 54 -16.25 9.05 5.86
C ALA A 54 -17.52 8.31 6.31
N ALA A 55 -17.45 7.50 7.37
CA ALA A 55 -18.59 6.75 7.89
C ALA A 55 -19.71 7.67 8.37
N PHE A 56 -19.38 8.68 9.18
CA PHE A 56 -20.37 9.64 9.69
C PHE A 56 -21.03 10.46 8.58
N ASN A 57 -20.23 11.02 7.66
CA ASN A 57 -20.79 11.85 6.58
C ASN A 57 -21.56 11.00 5.55
N TYR A 58 -21.16 9.76 5.33
CA TYR A 58 -21.90 8.84 4.45
C TYR A 58 -23.27 8.49 5.05
N GLY A 59 -23.33 8.17 6.34
CA GLY A 59 -24.59 7.93 7.07
C GLY A 59 -25.49 9.16 7.10
N ALA A 60 -24.91 10.35 7.24
CA ALA A 60 -25.64 11.63 7.19
C ALA A 60 -26.00 12.09 5.75
N ARG A 61 -25.80 11.27 4.73
CA ARG A 61 -26.03 11.56 3.31
C ARG A 61 -25.30 12.78 2.75
N LYS A 62 -24.21 13.21 3.42
CA LYS A 62 -23.35 14.32 2.99
C LYS A 62 -22.24 13.83 2.06
N PHE A 63 -22.63 13.33 0.89
CA PHE A 63 -21.73 12.62 -0.02
C PHE A 63 -20.57 13.48 -0.55
N ARG A 64 -20.81 14.77 -0.75
CA ARG A 64 -19.76 15.74 -1.13
C ARG A 64 -18.64 15.80 -0.09
N ARG A 65 -18.96 15.76 1.20
CA ARG A 65 -17.96 15.78 2.28
C ARG A 65 -17.13 14.51 2.31
N VAL A 66 -17.75 13.34 2.06
CA VAL A 66 -17.04 12.06 1.94
C VAL A 66 -16.00 12.12 0.81
N ARG A 67 -16.43 12.61 -0.36
CA ARG A 67 -15.56 12.78 -1.53
C ARG A 67 -14.40 13.73 -1.25
N GLN A 68 -14.66 14.89 -0.67
CA GLN A 68 -13.64 15.88 -0.31
C GLN A 68 -12.66 15.32 0.72
N ALA A 69 -13.14 14.63 1.75
CA ALA A 69 -12.30 14.00 2.76
C ALA A 69 -11.39 12.92 2.13
N ALA A 70 -11.91 12.09 1.24
CA ALA A 70 -11.10 11.06 0.57
C ALA A 70 -9.99 11.68 -0.31
N ILE A 71 -10.31 12.72 -1.10
CA ILE A 71 -9.33 13.40 -1.95
C ILE A 71 -8.28 14.12 -1.10
N PHE A 72 -8.70 14.82 -0.05
CA PHE A 72 -7.78 15.49 0.88
C PHE A 72 -6.83 14.50 1.56
N THR A 73 -7.38 13.40 2.09
CA THR A 73 -6.59 12.33 2.73
C THR A 73 -5.57 11.71 1.78
N MET A 74 -5.98 11.50 0.53
CA MET A 74 -5.07 10.96 -0.51
C MET A 74 -3.92 11.93 -0.79
N GLY A 75 -4.21 13.23 -0.95
CA GLY A 75 -3.20 14.26 -1.16
C GLY A 75 -2.27 14.40 0.05
N ALA A 76 -2.81 14.44 1.27
CA ALA A 76 -2.03 14.54 2.50
C ALA A 76 -1.12 13.32 2.69
N ALA A 77 -1.64 12.11 2.50
CA ALA A 77 -0.85 10.88 2.57
C ALA A 77 0.25 10.85 1.50
N PHE A 78 -0.05 11.28 0.27
CA PHE A 78 0.94 11.37 -0.79
C PHE A 78 2.07 12.34 -0.45
N CYS A 79 1.75 13.56 -0.02
CA CYS A 79 2.74 14.55 0.39
C CYS A 79 3.62 14.05 1.55
N MET A 80 3.03 13.44 2.57
CA MET A 80 3.78 12.88 3.69
C MET A 80 4.71 11.75 3.24
N LEU A 81 4.24 10.85 2.37
CA LEU A 81 5.09 9.77 1.85
C LEU A 81 6.21 10.28 0.95
N VAL A 82 5.96 11.29 0.12
CA VAL A 82 7.02 11.91 -0.70
C VAL A 82 8.13 12.47 0.18
N VAL A 83 7.78 13.19 1.25
CA VAL A 83 8.77 13.73 2.19
C VAL A 83 9.54 12.60 2.89
N LEU A 84 8.86 11.58 3.40
CA LEU A 84 9.51 10.45 4.06
C LEU A 84 10.41 9.65 3.11
N VAL A 85 9.94 9.38 1.91
CA VAL A 85 10.74 8.68 0.89
C VAL A 85 11.96 9.50 0.51
N ALA A 86 11.82 10.81 0.32
CA ALA A 86 12.95 11.69 0.01
C ALA A 86 14.01 11.67 1.13
N LEU A 87 13.59 11.73 2.39
CA LEU A 87 14.51 11.65 3.53
C LEU A 87 15.21 10.30 3.58
N CYS A 88 14.47 9.20 3.45
CA CYS A 88 15.04 7.86 3.47
C CYS A 88 15.92 7.56 2.23
N TRP A 89 15.65 8.21 1.10
CA TRP A 89 16.44 8.05 -0.12
C TRP A 89 17.84 8.67 0.00
N VAL A 90 17.93 9.87 0.61
CA VAL A 90 19.20 10.59 0.77
C VAL A 90 20.18 9.79 1.63
N ASP A 91 19.72 9.20 2.71
CA ASP A 91 20.55 8.45 3.67
C ASP A 91 20.28 6.93 3.64
N SER A 92 19.91 6.38 2.48
CA SER A 92 19.50 4.98 2.36
C SER A 92 20.58 3.99 2.80
N ASP A 93 21.86 4.24 2.49
CA ASP A 93 23.00 3.42 2.92
C ASP A 93 23.18 3.47 4.44
N ALA A 94 23.19 4.66 5.04
CA ALA A 94 23.29 4.83 6.48
C ALA A 94 22.10 4.20 7.22
N LEU A 95 20.88 4.31 6.65
CA LEU A 95 19.69 3.72 7.22
C LEU A 95 19.75 2.19 7.25
N ILE A 96 20.25 1.56 6.19
CA ILE A 96 20.42 0.09 6.14
C ILE A 96 21.49 -0.36 7.11
N ARG A 97 22.64 0.32 7.12
CA ARG A 97 23.76 0.02 8.04
C ARG A 97 23.39 0.19 9.52
N LEU A 98 22.47 1.06 9.85
CA LEU A 98 21.96 1.22 11.21
C LEU A 98 21.32 -0.08 11.74
N PHE A 99 20.73 -0.89 10.87
CA PHE A 99 20.15 -2.18 11.24
C PHE A 99 21.20 -3.30 11.23
N ARG A 100 22.12 -3.29 10.27
CA ARG A 100 23.20 -4.25 10.15
C ARG A 100 24.33 -3.67 9.30
N ASP A 101 25.48 -3.52 9.91
CA ASP A 101 26.71 -3.06 9.24
C ASP A 101 27.43 -4.26 8.61
N ASP A 102 26.92 -4.69 7.45
CA ASP A 102 27.42 -5.83 6.68
C ASP A 102 27.35 -5.46 5.19
N PRO A 103 28.49 -5.43 4.47
CA PRO A 103 28.53 -5.03 3.07
C PRO A 103 27.68 -5.93 2.17
N ASP A 104 27.61 -7.24 2.43
CA ASP A 104 26.86 -8.20 1.63
C ASP A 104 25.35 -7.97 1.80
N VAL A 105 24.92 -7.65 3.01
CA VAL A 105 23.52 -7.31 3.31
C VAL A 105 23.13 -5.99 2.65
N THR A 106 24.00 -4.99 2.71
CA THR A 106 23.77 -3.68 2.10
C THR A 106 23.68 -3.78 0.57
N ALA A 107 24.51 -4.60 -0.06
CA ALA A 107 24.50 -4.81 -1.51
C ALA A 107 23.16 -5.36 -2.02
N VAL A 108 22.47 -6.18 -1.23
CA VAL A 108 21.13 -6.71 -1.55
C VAL A 108 20.04 -5.74 -1.15
N ALA A 109 20.14 -5.16 0.04
CA ALA A 109 19.07 -4.31 0.59
C ALA A 109 18.90 -2.98 -0.17
N LEU A 110 19.99 -2.38 -0.65
CA LEU A 110 19.96 -1.05 -1.27
C LEU A 110 19.12 -1.01 -2.56
N PRO A 111 19.34 -1.88 -3.57
CA PRO A 111 18.50 -1.90 -4.76
C PRO A 111 17.04 -2.25 -4.44
N ALA A 112 16.80 -3.25 -3.58
CA ALA A 112 15.45 -3.62 -3.13
C ALA A 112 14.72 -2.45 -2.48
N PHE A 113 15.42 -1.68 -1.65
CA PHE A 113 14.89 -0.47 -1.00
C PHE A 113 14.51 0.60 -2.02
N HIS A 114 15.35 0.87 -3.02
CA HIS A 114 15.06 1.85 -4.06
C HIS A 114 13.82 1.48 -4.90
N TYR A 115 13.68 0.21 -5.30
CA TYR A 115 12.48 -0.27 -5.98
C TYR A 115 11.23 -0.08 -5.12
N GLN A 116 11.34 -0.39 -3.83
CA GLN A 116 10.23 -0.24 -2.89
C GLN A 116 9.85 1.23 -2.64
N CYS A 117 10.82 2.14 -2.60
CA CYS A 117 10.58 3.58 -2.48
C CYS A 117 9.78 4.15 -3.65
N LEU A 118 10.00 3.67 -4.86
CA LEU A 118 9.20 4.08 -6.02
C LEU A 118 7.76 3.55 -5.92
N ALA A 119 7.59 2.30 -5.54
CA ALA A 119 6.27 1.68 -5.43
C ALA A 119 5.42 2.26 -4.29
N ILE A 120 6.04 2.69 -3.19
CA ILE A 120 5.32 3.20 -2.02
C ILE A 120 4.56 4.50 -2.32
N LEU A 121 4.96 5.27 -3.34
CA LEU A 121 4.25 6.47 -3.77
C LEU A 121 2.86 6.17 -4.36
N LEU A 122 2.60 4.93 -4.73
CA LEU A 122 1.29 4.47 -5.20
C LEU A 122 0.35 4.08 -4.03
N GLN A 123 0.90 3.86 -2.83
CA GLN A 123 0.17 3.38 -1.65
C GLN A 123 -0.98 4.29 -1.20
N PRO A 124 -0.91 5.63 -1.26
CA PRO A 124 -2.02 6.49 -0.85
C PRO A 124 -3.33 6.14 -1.53
N VAL A 125 -3.30 5.85 -2.83
CA VAL A 125 -4.50 5.48 -3.60
C VAL A 125 -5.05 4.14 -3.10
N ILE A 126 -4.18 3.15 -2.90
CA ILE A 126 -4.56 1.80 -2.44
C ILE A 126 -5.15 1.86 -1.02
N VAL A 127 -4.48 2.58 -0.11
CA VAL A 127 -4.90 2.70 1.29
C VAL A 127 -6.22 3.47 1.38
N VAL A 128 -6.33 4.63 0.74
CA VAL A 128 -7.54 5.46 0.78
C VAL A 128 -8.72 4.73 0.14
N ALA A 129 -8.54 4.04 -0.99
CA ALA A 129 -9.59 3.22 -1.59
C ALA A 129 -10.09 2.15 -0.62
N ASN A 130 -9.18 1.39 -0.02
CA ASN A 130 -9.51 0.32 0.93
C ASN A 130 -10.25 0.87 2.17
N MET A 131 -9.69 1.92 2.81
CA MET A 131 -10.26 2.54 4.02
C MET A 131 -11.63 3.18 3.73
N THR A 132 -11.81 3.82 2.57
CA THR A 132 -13.09 4.39 2.16
C THR A 132 -14.14 3.30 1.99
N PHE A 133 -13.84 2.20 1.30
CA PHE A 133 -14.79 1.09 1.14
C PHE A 133 -15.14 0.41 2.47
N GLN A 134 -14.18 0.29 3.39
CA GLN A 134 -14.44 -0.22 4.73
C GLN A 134 -15.39 0.69 5.50
N SER A 135 -15.17 2.01 5.48
CA SER A 135 -15.94 2.99 6.26
C SER A 135 -17.38 3.13 5.78
N VAL A 136 -17.65 2.96 4.47
CA VAL A 136 -19.01 3.04 3.92
C VAL A 136 -19.74 1.68 3.87
N GLY A 137 -19.20 0.66 4.54
CA GLY A 137 -19.84 -0.66 4.66
C GLY A 137 -19.76 -1.52 3.40
N LYS A 138 -18.99 -1.13 2.36
CA LYS A 138 -18.78 -1.93 1.15
C LYS A 138 -17.66 -2.94 1.36
N ALA A 139 -17.79 -3.78 2.40
CA ALA A 139 -16.77 -4.73 2.85
C ALA A 139 -16.30 -5.68 1.73
N GLY A 140 -17.19 -6.13 0.84
CA GLY A 140 -16.82 -7.01 -0.26
C GLY A 140 -15.78 -6.39 -1.22
N ARG A 141 -15.92 -5.09 -1.55
CA ARG A 141 -14.96 -4.38 -2.39
C ARG A 141 -13.63 -4.15 -1.67
N ALA A 142 -13.67 -3.79 -0.40
CA ALA A 142 -12.48 -3.63 0.43
C ALA A 142 -11.71 -4.95 0.56
N THR A 143 -12.40 -6.06 0.80
CA THR A 143 -11.81 -7.40 0.88
C THR A 143 -11.22 -7.83 -0.46
N PHE A 144 -11.92 -7.58 -1.56
CA PHE A 144 -11.42 -7.87 -2.91
C PHE A 144 -10.10 -7.15 -3.18
N LEU A 145 -10.03 -5.83 -2.96
CA LEU A 145 -8.80 -5.06 -3.14
C LEU A 145 -7.65 -5.55 -2.25
N ALA A 146 -7.96 -5.87 -0.99
CA ALA A 146 -6.97 -6.42 -0.08
C ALA A 146 -6.49 -7.84 -0.49
N CYS A 147 -7.38 -8.67 -1.06
CA CYS A 147 -7.03 -9.98 -1.61
C CYS A 147 -6.19 -9.85 -2.87
N CYS A 148 -6.49 -8.90 -3.76
CA CYS A 148 -5.72 -8.66 -4.98
C CYS A 148 -4.25 -8.37 -4.64
N ARG A 149 -4.00 -7.51 -3.67
CA ARG A 149 -2.63 -7.10 -3.32
C ARG A 149 -1.78 -8.27 -2.87
N GLN A 150 -2.20 -9.02 -1.86
CA GLN A 150 -1.36 -10.02 -1.20
C GLN A 150 -1.65 -11.46 -1.61
N GLY A 151 -2.83 -11.71 -2.18
CA GLY A 151 -3.20 -13.05 -2.65
C GLY A 151 -2.99 -13.21 -4.14
N VAL A 152 -3.73 -12.44 -4.94
CA VAL A 152 -3.81 -12.63 -6.39
C VAL A 152 -2.55 -12.19 -7.11
N PHE A 153 -1.94 -11.07 -6.70
CA PHE A 153 -0.75 -10.55 -7.38
C PHE A 153 0.55 -11.00 -6.71
N PHE A 154 0.67 -10.87 -5.39
CA PHE A 154 1.94 -11.16 -4.72
C PHE A 154 2.31 -12.64 -4.76
N ILE A 155 1.38 -13.58 -4.49
CA ILE A 155 1.70 -15.00 -4.44
C ILE A 155 2.21 -15.55 -5.78
N PRO A 156 1.56 -15.31 -6.94
CA PRO A 156 2.11 -15.75 -8.22
C PRO A 156 3.45 -15.10 -8.55
N LEU A 157 3.61 -13.82 -8.24
CA LEU A 157 4.86 -13.10 -8.52
C LEU A 157 6.03 -13.68 -7.72
N ILE A 158 5.86 -13.95 -6.42
CA ILE A 158 6.93 -14.51 -5.58
C ILE A 158 7.28 -15.95 -5.95
N LEU A 159 6.41 -16.68 -6.64
CA LEU A 159 6.68 -18.03 -7.13
C LEU A 159 7.37 -18.04 -8.49
N ILE A 160 7.07 -17.05 -9.35
CA ILE A 160 7.54 -17.00 -10.74
C ILE A 160 8.82 -16.15 -10.86
N LEU A 161 8.84 -14.92 -10.32
CA LEU A 161 9.95 -13.98 -10.50
C LEU A 161 11.29 -14.49 -9.98
N PRO A 162 11.40 -15.12 -8.80
CA PRO A 162 12.69 -15.66 -8.33
C PRO A 162 13.25 -16.75 -9.23
N ARG A 163 12.37 -17.49 -9.94
CA ARG A 163 12.80 -18.55 -10.88
C ARG A 163 13.31 -18.00 -12.20
N THR A 164 12.85 -16.81 -12.61
CA THR A 164 13.21 -16.20 -13.91
C THR A 164 14.31 -15.16 -13.77
N LEU A 165 14.27 -14.34 -12.72
CA LEU A 165 15.16 -13.20 -12.49
C LEU A 165 16.09 -13.37 -11.28
N GLY A 166 16.06 -14.54 -10.61
CA GLY A 166 16.91 -14.80 -9.46
C GLY A 166 16.59 -13.84 -8.29
N LEU A 167 17.65 -13.31 -7.64
CA LEU A 167 17.52 -12.42 -6.49
C LEU A 167 16.75 -11.13 -6.82
N VAL A 168 16.99 -10.54 -8.00
CA VAL A 168 16.26 -9.34 -8.46
C VAL A 168 14.74 -9.61 -8.53
N GLY A 169 14.36 -10.85 -8.82
CA GLY A 169 12.95 -11.26 -8.79
C GLY A 169 12.34 -11.21 -7.39
N VAL A 170 13.12 -11.53 -6.35
CA VAL A 170 12.68 -11.41 -4.95
C VAL A 170 12.53 -9.94 -4.56
N GLU A 171 13.50 -9.11 -4.93
CA GLU A 171 13.52 -7.66 -4.64
C GLU A 171 12.36 -6.91 -5.29
N THR A 172 11.97 -7.30 -6.50
CA THR A 172 10.97 -6.59 -7.32
C THR A 172 9.56 -7.14 -7.20
N CYS A 173 9.35 -8.32 -6.61
CA CYS A 173 8.02 -8.95 -6.56
C CYS A 173 6.99 -8.08 -5.82
N GLN A 174 7.36 -7.43 -4.72
CA GLN A 174 6.46 -6.59 -3.93
C GLN A 174 6.15 -5.26 -4.63
N PRO A 175 7.14 -4.49 -5.14
CA PRO A 175 6.88 -3.32 -5.98
C PRO A 175 5.95 -3.60 -7.16
N ILE A 176 6.16 -4.69 -7.86
CA ILE A 176 5.32 -5.07 -9.02
C ILE A 176 3.89 -5.41 -8.57
N ALA A 177 3.73 -6.14 -7.46
CA ALA A 177 2.40 -6.41 -6.89
C ALA A 177 1.66 -5.14 -6.49
N ASP A 178 2.37 -4.14 -5.95
CA ASP A 178 1.82 -2.84 -5.60
C ASP A 178 1.37 -2.05 -6.85
N VAL A 179 2.13 -2.08 -7.94
CA VAL A 179 1.74 -1.47 -9.23
C VAL A 179 0.46 -2.11 -9.78
N PHE A 180 0.37 -3.44 -9.81
CA PHE A 180 -0.86 -4.12 -10.27
C PHE A 180 -2.04 -3.80 -9.36
N THR A 181 -1.83 -3.75 -8.06
CA THR A 181 -2.87 -3.37 -7.10
C THR A 181 -3.33 -1.93 -7.32
N PHE A 182 -2.42 -1.01 -7.62
CA PHE A 182 -2.75 0.37 -7.94
C PHE A 182 -3.62 0.44 -9.20
N ILE A 183 -3.23 -0.26 -10.28
CA ILE A 183 -3.98 -0.30 -11.54
C ILE A 183 -5.42 -0.78 -11.32
N VAL A 184 -5.62 -1.76 -10.43
CA VAL A 184 -6.97 -2.24 -10.08
C VAL A 184 -7.69 -1.28 -9.13
N SER A 185 -7.00 -0.73 -8.14
CA SER A 185 -7.62 0.12 -7.10
C SER A 185 -8.08 1.47 -7.64
N LEU A 186 -7.34 2.04 -8.58
CA LEU A 186 -7.62 3.36 -9.14
C LEU A 186 -9.01 3.44 -9.80
N PRO A 187 -9.40 2.56 -10.75
CA PRO A 187 -10.72 2.61 -11.37
C PRO A 187 -11.85 2.36 -10.35
N PHE A 188 -11.63 1.46 -9.37
CA PHE A 188 -12.62 1.24 -8.30
C PHE A 188 -12.84 2.51 -7.47
N LEU A 189 -11.77 3.20 -7.09
CA LEU A 189 -11.84 4.46 -6.34
C LEU A 189 -12.53 5.55 -7.17
N LEU A 190 -12.11 5.75 -8.42
CA LEU A 190 -12.69 6.78 -9.31
C LEU A 190 -14.18 6.52 -9.57
N ALA A 191 -14.57 5.29 -9.85
CA ALA A 191 -15.98 4.91 -10.03
C ALA A 191 -16.79 5.21 -8.77
N PHE A 192 -16.21 4.97 -7.58
CA PHE A 192 -16.89 5.27 -6.33
C PHE A 192 -17.00 6.77 -6.06
N LEU A 193 -15.94 7.55 -6.30
CA LEU A 193 -15.99 9.02 -6.17
C LEU A 193 -17.02 9.65 -7.13
N ASN A 194 -17.15 9.13 -8.35
CA ASN A 194 -18.16 9.54 -9.31
C ASN A 194 -19.57 9.12 -8.84
N GLN A 195 -19.72 7.94 -8.24
CA GLN A 195 -20.99 7.52 -7.65
C GLN A 195 -21.41 8.47 -6.52
N LEU A 196 -20.47 8.87 -5.64
CA LEU A 196 -20.77 9.84 -4.58
C LEU A 196 -21.23 11.19 -5.13
N SER A 197 -20.63 11.66 -6.24
CA SER A 197 -21.06 12.92 -6.89
C SER A 197 -22.51 12.83 -7.38
N ARG A 198 -22.86 11.74 -8.07
CA ARG A 198 -24.24 11.50 -8.54
C ARG A 198 -25.25 11.39 -7.40
N MET A 199 -24.86 10.78 -6.28
CA MET A 199 -25.73 10.69 -5.10
C MET A 199 -25.94 12.05 -4.44
N ASP A 200 -24.90 12.91 -4.42
CA ASP A 200 -25.02 14.28 -3.91
C ASP A 200 -25.98 15.14 -4.75
N ASP A 201 -25.89 15.01 -6.08
CA ASP A 201 -26.77 15.75 -7.00
C ASP A 201 -28.23 15.28 -6.87
N ALA A 202 -28.45 13.96 -6.72
CA ALA A 202 -29.79 13.41 -6.50
C ALA A 202 -30.39 13.86 -5.15
N GLU A 203 -29.58 13.95 -4.08
CA GLU A 203 -30.06 14.42 -2.78
C GLU A 203 -30.41 15.91 -2.79
N LYS A 204 -29.63 16.74 -3.50
CA LYS A 204 -29.94 18.15 -3.69
C LYS A 204 -31.24 18.35 -4.47
N ALA A 205 -31.47 17.58 -5.53
CA ALA A 205 -32.74 17.63 -6.29
C ALA A 205 -33.93 17.26 -5.41
N ARG A 206 -33.75 16.29 -4.49
CA ARG A 206 -34.80 15.84 -3.57
C ARG A 206 -35.11 16.84 -2.45
N SER A 207 -34.12 17.62 -2.02
CA SER A 207 -34.30 18.67 -1.01
C SER A 207 -34.84 19.97 -1.58
N ALA A 208 -34.87 20.13 -2.92
CA ALA A 208 -35.39 21.29 -3.62
C ALA A 208 -36.86 21.11 -4.12
N SER A 209 -37.35 19.87 -4.07
CA SER A 209 -38.76 19.50 -4.32
C SER A 209 -39.59 19.45 -3.04
#